data_d9d19a229325d74a2b7d48097f8c1ff9
#
_entry.id   d9d19a229325d74a2b7d48097f8c1ff9
#
_cell.length_a   1.000
_cell.length_b   1.000
_cell.length_c   1.000
_cell.angle_alpha   90.00
_cell.angle_beta   90.00
_cell.angle_gamma   90.00
#
_symmetry.space_group_name_H-M   'P 1'
#
loop_
_entity.id
_entity.type
_entity.pdbx_description
1 polymer ?
#
loop_
_entity_poly.entity_id
_entity_poly.type
_entity_poly.pdbx_seq_one_letter_code
_entity_poly.pdbx_strand_id
1 'polypeptide(L)'
;AKNTHWASCLSSDGEIILEPFSFSNDNSGFQKFISKLESLDKTKILIGLESTAHYGENIISYLFNLDFNIGLINPIQTANLRRSNIRKTKNDKVDTKIIIKALTLGNYSLITSRDINNLKLKGLCRSRRNLVTMKSKSKIQLVSYLDQIFPELAQFFKGDLHLNVSYQLLKEYSSPKQISSLHLTKLSNILHDN
;
A
#
# COMPACT_ATOMS: atom_id res chain seq x y z
N ALA A 1 13.93 2.58 -1.55
CA ALA A 1 13.73 1.40 -2.40
C ALA A 1 13.04 0.26 -1.63
N LYS A 2 12.65 -0.84 -2.31
CA LYS A 2 11.90 -1.94 -1.67
C LYS A 2 12.72 -2.62 -0.57
N ASN A 3 13.98 -2.93 -0.84
CA ASN A 3 14.82 -3.76 0.04
C ASN A 3 15.88 -2.96 0.79
N THR A 4 16.28 -1.79 0.29
CA THR A 4 17.42 -1.04 0.81
C THR A 4 17.12 0.45 0.76
N HIS A 5 17.47 1.16 1.82
CA HIS A 5 17.46 2.62 1.92
C HIS A 5 18.88 3.18 1.89
N TRP A 6 19.02 4.42 1.48
CA TRP A 6 20.25 5.19 1.57
C TRP A 6 20.02 6.41 2.43
N ALA A 7 20.99 6.74 3.27
CA ALA A 7 20.97 7.91 4.12
C ALA A 7 22.33 8.59 4.14
N SER A 8 22.33 9.88 4.41
CA SER A 8 23.50 10.70 4.74
C SER A 8 23.07 11.76 5.74
N CYS A 9 24.02 12.33 6.48
CA CYS A 9 23.74 13.38 7.44
C CYS A 9 24.67 14.57 7.18
N LEU A 10 24.09 15.79 7.18
CA LEU A 10 24.83 17.03 7.13
C LEU A 10 24.49 17.87 8.37
N SER A 11 25.43 18.73 8.79
CA SER A 11 25.18 19.79 9.75
C SER A 11 24.29 20.88 9.14
N SER A 12 23.79 21.80 9.97
CA SER A 12 23.09 23.01 9.52
C SER A 12 23.93 23.87 8.58
N ASP A 13 25.26 23.83 8.74
CA ASP A 13 26.22 24.63 7.96
C ASP A 13 26.66 23.92 6.68
N GLY A 14 26.13 22.70 6.42
CA GLY A 14 26.38 21.94 5.20
C GLY A 14 27.60 21.01 5.27
N GLU A 15 28.22 20.85 6.42
CA GLU A 15 29.32 19.89 6.62
C GLU A 15 28.80 18.46 6.69
N ILE A 16 29.53 17.52 6.09
CA ILE A 16 29.15 16.11 6.08
C ILE A 16 29.48 15.49 7.44
N ILE A 17 28.44 15.11 8.20
CA ILE A 17 28.59 14.37 9.46
C ILE A 17 28.63 12.86 9.18
N LEU A 18 27.77 12.36 8.29
CA LEU A 18 27.75 10.97 7.85
C LEU A 18 27.73 10.90 6.32
N GLU A 19 28.75 10.26 5.75
CA GLU A 19 28.79 9.94 4.33
C GLU A 19 27.60 9.02 3.93
N PRO A 20 27.17 9.07 2.66
CA PRO A 20 26.08 8.23 2.19
C PRO A 20 26.34 6.74 2.47
N PHE A 21 25.46 6.11 3.22
CA PHE A 21 25.49 4.70 3.54
C PHE A 21 24.14 4.03 3.28
N SER A 22 24.18 2.73 3.12
CA SER A 22 22.96 1.92 2.89
C SER A 22 22.60 1.07 4.11
N PHE A 23 21.31 0.81 4.26
CA PHE A 23 20.77 -0.09 5.26
C PHE A 23 19.53 -0.81 4.71
N SER A 24 19.22 -2.00 5.22
CA SER A 24 18.08 -2.81 4.78
C SER A 24 16.74 -2.22 5.27
N ASN A 25 15.65 -2.48 4.52
CA ASN A 25 14.30 -2.05 4.89
C ASN A 25 13.65 -3.08 5.83
N ASP A 26 14.30 -3.32 6.96
CA ASP A 26 13.90 -4.23 8.03
C ASP A 26 14.37 -3.71 9.39
N ASN A 27 14.01 -4.41 10.46
CA ASN A 27 14.34 -4.00 11.83
C ASN A 27 15.86 -3.90 12.06
N SER A 28 16.66 -4.81 11.51
CA SER A 28 18.12 -4.80 11.68
C SER A 28 18.75 -3.60 10.97
N GLY A 29 18.27 -3.27 9.77
CA GLY A 29 18.70 -2.09 9.05
C GLY A 29 18.30 -0.79 9.73
N PHE A 30 17.11 -0.74 10.33
CA PHE A 30 16.65 0.43 11.09
C PHE A 30 17.49 0.63 12.37
N GLN A 31 17.83 -0.44 13.09
CA GLN A 31 18.75 -0.37 14.21
C GLN A 31 20.14 0.12 13.80
N LYS A 32 20.68 -0.38 12.67
CA LYS A 32 21.93 0.10 12.10
C LYS A 32 21.85 1.59 11.73
N PHE A 33 20.73 2.06 11.21
CA PHE A 33 20.51 3.48 10.93
C PHE A 33 20.54 4.30 12.23
N ILE A 34 19.82 3.87 13.28
CA ILE A 34 19.78 4.56 14.58
C ILE A 34 21.13 4.58 15.24
N SER A 35 21.90 3.48 15.25
CA SER A 35 23.23 3.42 15.85
C SER A 35 24.21 4.44 15.25
N LYS A 36 24.02 4.80 13.97
CA LYS A 36 24.79 5.87 13.31
C LYS A 36 24.45 7.27 13.83
N LEU A 37 23.30 7.45 14.44
CA LEU A 37 22.80 8.71 14.96
C LEU A 37 23.00 8.86 16.49
N GLU A 38 23.43 7.83 17.20
CA GLU A 38 23.52 7.80 18.68
C GLU A 38 24.42 8.91 19.25
N SER A 39 25.46 9.31 18.51
CA SER A 39 26.37 10.40 18.94
C SER A 39 25.78 11.81 18.77
N LEU A 40 24.62 11.93 18.11
CA LEU A 40 23.99 13.19 17.79
C LEU A 40 22.81 13.49 18.73
N ASP A 41 22.59 14.77 19.03
CA ASP A 41 21.45 15.22 19.80
C ASP A 41 20.14 15.01 18.99
N LYS A 42 19.36 14.02 19.41
CA LYS A 42 18.11 13.61 18.75
C LYS A 42 17.13 14.79 18.56
N THR A 43 17.07 15.73 19.50
CA THR A 43 16.14 16.87 19.44
C THR A 43 16.47 17.83 18.31
N LYS A 44 17.71 17.81 17.82
CA LYS A 44 18.22 18.64 16.74
C LYS A 44 18.24 17.93 15.38
N ILE A 45 17.87 16.64 15.36
CA ILE A 45 17.85 15.86 14.13
C ILE A 45 16.50 16.05 13.41
N LEU A 46 16.56 16.42 12.13
CA LEU A 46 15.45 16.38 11.20
C LEU A 46 15.72 15.33 10.12
N ILE A 47 14.89 14.31 10.04
CA ILE A 47 15.02 13.21 9.07
C ILE A 47 14.12 13.48 7.87
N GLY A 48 14.72 13.70 6.70
CA GLY A 48 13.98 13.89 5.45
C GLY A 48 13.71 12.58 4.72
N LEU A 49 12.50 12.40 4.26
CA LEU A 49 12.09 11.25 3.44
C LEU A 49 11.28 11.73 2.24
N GLU A 50 11.54 11.14 1.08
CA GLU A 50 10.70 11.36 -0.09
C GLU A 50 9.44 10.51 0.01
N SER A 51 8.27 11.12 -0.18
CA SER A 51 6.96 10.43 -0.13
C SER A 51 6.74 9.60 -1.41
N THR A 52 7.59 8.60 -1.64
CA THR A 52 7.49 7.66 -2.78
C THR A 52 6.92 6.33 -2.33
N ALA A 53 5.76 5.95 -2.87
CA ALA A 53 5.11 4.65 -2.66
C ALA A 53 5.04 4.21 -1.17
N HIS A 54 4.65 2.96 -0.93
CA HIS A 54 4.50 2.38 0.42
C HIS A 54 5.82 1.92 1.06
N TYR A 55 6.93 1.92 0.33
CA TYR A 55 8.20 1.38 0.83
C TYR A 55 8.83 2.18 1.98
N GLY A 56 8.48 3.45 2.12
CA GLY A 56 8.92 4.31 3.21
C GLY A 56 8.02 4.24 4.46
N GLU A 57 6.84 3.62 4.40
CA GLU A 57 5.88 3.64 5.50
C GLU A 57 6.42 2.93 6.76
N ASN A 58 7.20 1.84 6.59
CA ASN A 58 7.78 1.09 7.71
C ASN A 58 8.80 1.93 8.48
N ILE A 59 9.76 2.54 7.78
CA ILE A 59 10.78 3.36 8.44
C ILE A 59 10.17 4.62 9.03
N ILE A 60 9.17 5.24 8.40
CA ILE A 60 8.45 6.39 8.94
C ILE A 60 7.80 6.02 10.27
N SER A 61 7.07 4.91 10.32
CA SER A 61 6.41 4.45 11.55
C SER A 61 7.43 4.10 12.64
N TYR A 62 8.54 3.48 12.28
CA TYR A 62 9.62 3.14 13.20
C TYR A 62 10.27 4.39 13.83
N LEU A 63 10.64 5.37 13.00
CA LEU A 63 11.25 6.62 13.45
C LEU A 63 10.28 7.49 14.24
N PHE A 64 9.02 7.52 13.84
CA PHE A 64 7.97 8.24 14.55
C PHE A 64 7.76 7.69 15.97
N ASN A 65 7.75 6.34 16.13
CA ASN A 65 7.64 5.70 17.44
C ASN A 65 8.87 5.93 18.33
N LEU A 66 9.98 6.34 17.73
CA LEU A 66 11.19 6.77 18.45
C LEU A 66 11.24 8.31 18.60
N ASP A 67 10.15 9.03 18.42
CA ASP A 67 10.03 10.49 18.58
C ASP A 67 11.06 11.31 17.77
N PHE A 68 11.44 10.87 16.57
CA PHE A 68 12.24 11.67 15.66
C PHE A 68 11.37 12.69 14.90
N ASN A 69 11.94 13.87 14.64
CA ASN A 69 11.33 14.82 13.73
C ASN A 69 11.50 14.35 12.29
N ILE A 70 10.39 14.15 11.59
CA ILE A 70 10.38 13.61 10.24
C ILE A 70 9.76 14.62 9.27
N GLY A 71 10.51 15.00 8.24
CA GLY A 71 10.06 15.85 7.15
C GLY A 71 9.74 15.02 5.91
N LEU A 72 8.49 15.03 5.45
CA LEU A 72 8.09 14.44 4.18
C LEU A 72 8.27 15.43 3.04
N ILE A 73 8.97 15.00 1.99
CA ILE A 73 9.25 15.79 0.80
C ILE A 73 8.41 15.26 -0.36
N ASN A 74 7.73 16.16 -1.06
CA ASN A 74 6.97 15.79 -2.25
C ASN A 74 7.93 15.38 -3.38
N PRO A 75 7.73 14.24 -4.05
CA PRO A 75 8.53 13.78 -5.18
C PRO A 75 8.67 14.81 -6.34
N ILE A 76 7.68 15.68 -6.50
CA ILE A 76 7.76 16.76 -7.50
C ILE A 76 8.88 17.76 -7.16
N GLN A 77 9.06 18.06 -5.87
CA GLN A 77 10.12 18.98 -5.43
C GLN A 77 11.50 18.39 -5.63
N THR A 78 11.72 17.13 -5.26
CA THR A 78 12.98 16.43 -5.51
C THR A 78 13.25 16.28 -7.01
N ALA A 79 12.23 16.02 -7.84
CA ALA A 79 12.36 15.98 -9.29
C ALA A 79 12.78 17.34 -9.88
N ASN A 80 12.21 18.45 -9.39
CA ASN A 80 12.57 19.79 -9.83
C ASN A 80 14.00 20.15 -9.43
N LEU A 81 14.40 19.84 -8.19
CA LEU A 81 15.78 20.04 -7.72
C LEU A 81 16.78 19.20 -8.51
N ARG A 82 16.40 18.00 -8.93
CA ARG A 82 17.22 17.12 -9.78
C ARG A 82 17.39 17.70 -11.20
N ARG A 83 16.32 18.29 -11.77
CA ARG A 83 16.37 18.92 -13.10
C ARG A 83 17.27 20.17 -13.13
N SER A 84 17.36 20.91 -12.03
CA SER A 84 18.25 22.07 -11.91
C SER A 84 19.74 21.70 -11.80
N ASN A 85 20.07 20.45 -11.54
CA ASN A 85 21.44 19.98 -11.51
C ASN A 85 21.95 19.64 -12.93
N ILE A 86 23.10 20.17 -13.32
CA ILE A 86 23.73 20.00 -14.64
C ILE A 86 24.07 18.51 -14.93
N ARG A 87 24.35 17.70 -13.91
CA ARG A 87 24.65 16.28 -14.04
C ARG A 87 23.42 15.41 -13.74
N LYS A 88 22.85 14.80 -14.77
CA LYS A 88 21.63 13.96 -14.71
C LYS A 88 21.89 12.51 -14.21
N THR A 89 22.94 12.23 -13.45
CA THR A 89 23.21 10.89 -12.94
C THR A 89 22.22 10.54 -11.83
N LYS A 90 21.35 9.57 -12.09
CA LYS A 90 20.46 8.98 -11.08
C LYS A 90 21.24 7.92 -10.31
N ASN A 91 21.56 8.22 -9.06
CA ASN A 91 22.22 7.31 -8.13
C ASN A 91 21.64 7.58 -6.73
N ASP A 92 21.32 6.53 -6.00
CA ASP A 92 20.72 6.61 -4.66
C ASP A 92 21.56 7.47 -3.68
N LYS A 93 22.90 7.48 -3.83
CA LYS A 93 23.80 8.38 -3.09
C LYS A 93 23.58 9.85 -3.42
N VAL A 94 23.29 10.17 -4.68
CA VAL A 94 23.01 11.55 -5.12
C VAL A 94 21.63 11.97 -4.63
N ASP A 95 20.69 11.04 -4.58
CA ASP A 95 19.33 11.30 -4.13
C ASP A 95 19.29 11.73 -2.65
N THR A 96 20.19 11.21 -1.79
CA THR A 96 20.28 11.69 -0.39
C THR A 96 20.65 13.18 -0.31
N LYS A 97 21.55 13.66 -1.17
CA LYS A 97 21.94 15.08 -1.21
C LYS A 97 20.79 15.98 -1.69
N ILE A 98 19.96 15.48 -2.62
CA ILE A 98 18.77 16.20 -3.11
C ILE A 98 17.73 16.33 -2.00
N ILE A 99 17.52 15.26 -1.23
CA ILE A 99 16.64 15.26 -0.06
C ILE A 99 17.10 16.28 0.96
N ILE A 100 18.39 16.30 1.30
CA ILE A 100 18.96 17.29 2.23
C ILE A 100 18.77 18.72 1.71
N LYS A 101 19.04 18.96 0.42
CA LYS A 101 18.81 20.27 -0.19
C LYS A 101 17.34 20.69 -0.09
N ALA A 102 16.39 19.77 -0.29
CA ALA A 102 14.96 20.04 -0.11
C ALA A 102 14.63 20.41 1.34
N LEU A 103 15.22 19.72 2.34
CA LEU A 103 15.08 20.07 3.76
C LEU A 103 15.61 21.45 4.07
N THR A 104 16.83 21.77 3.61
CA THR A 104 17.46 23.11 3.82
C THR A 104 16.63 24.23 3.21
N LEU A 105 15.96 24.00 2.09
CA LEU A 105 15.05 24.96 1.45
C LEU A 105 13.67 25.04 2.11
N GLY A 106 13.40 24.28 3.18
CA GLY A 106 12.09 24.23 3.82
C GLY A 106 10.99 23.52 3.00
N ASN A 107 11.37 22.79 1.97
CA ASN A 107 10.44 22.10 1.05
C ASN A 107 9.99 20.73 1.62
N TYR A 108 9.43 20.72 2.81
CA TYR A 108 8.94 19.51 3.47
C TYR A 108 7.73 19.82 4.35
N SER A 109 7.00 18.76 4.72
CA SER A 109 5.93 18.82 5.73
C SER A 109 6.32 17.93 6.90
N LEU A 110 6.26 18.44 8.13
CA LEU A 110 6.48 17.61 9.32
C LEU A 110 5.38 16.56 9.47
N ILE A 111 5.78 15.34 9.80
CA ILE A 111 4.84 14.26 10.09
C ILE A 111 4.25 14.45 11.49
N THR A 112 2.95 14.30 11.56
CA THR A 112 2.16 14.32 12.80
C THR A 112 1.55 12.95 13.09
N SER A 113 1.05 12.74 14.31
CA SER A 113 0.29 11.52 14.68
C SER A 113 -0.92 11.32 13.76
N ARG A 114 -1.55 12.41 13.30
CA ARG A 114 -2.66 12.37 12.35
C ARG A 114 -2.23 11.77 11.00
N ASP A 115 -1.02 12.10 10.54
CA ASP A 115 -0.52 11.60 9.26
C ASP A 115 -0.22 10.10 9.33
N ILE A 116 0.34 9.61 10.44
CA ILE A 116 0.54 8.18 10.68
C ILE A 116 -0.78 7.41 10.67
N ASN A 117 -1.81 7.93 11.34
CA ASN A 117 -3.14 7.32 11.33
C ASN A 117 -3.76 7.33 9.93
N ASN A 118 -3.58 8.41 9.18
CA ASN A 118 -4.04 8.53 7.80
C ASN A 118 -3.32 7.54 6.86
N LEU A 119 -2.03 7.24 7.06
CA LEU A 119 -1.32 6.22 6.29
C LEU A 119 -1.93 4.83 6.50
N LYS A 120 -2.20 4.46 7.76
CA LYS A 120 -2.87 3.19 8.11
C LYS A 120 -4.26 3.10 7.48
N LEU A 121 -5.07 4.15 7.61
CA LEU A 121 -6.41 4.21 7.03
C LEU A 121 -6.39 4.10 5.50
N LYS A 122 -5.47 4.80 4.83
CA LYS A 122 -5.28 4.69 3.37
C LYS A 122 -4.97 3.26 2.94
N GLY A 123 -4.14 2.53 3.69
CA GLY A 123 -3.84 1.12 3.45
C GLY A 123 -5.10 0.25 3.49
N LEU A 124 -5.91 0.39 4.54
CA LEU A 124 -7.18 -0.33 4.70
C LEU A 124 -8.19 0.00 3.58
N CYS A 125 -8.31 1.28 3.23
CA CYS A 125 -9.20 1.70 2.14
C CYS A 125 -8.78 1.13 0.78
N ARG A 126 -7.48 1.05 0.50
CA ARG A 126 -6.94 0.41 -0.73
C ARG A 126 -7.24 -1.08 -0.73
N SER A 127 -7.00 -1.78 0.39
CA SER A 127 -7.32 -3.22 0.53
C SER A 127 -8.81 -3.49 0.33
N ARG A 128 -9.68 -2.71 0.97
CA ARG A 128 -11.13 -2.81 0.76
C ARG A 128 -11.50 -2.61 -0.72
N ARG A 129 -10.96 -1.58 -1.38
CA ARG A 129 -11.22 -1.34 -2.81
C ARG A 129 -10.81 -2.52 -3.67
N ASN A 130 -9.64 -3.10 -3.43
CA ASN A 130 -9.15 -4.27 -4.16
C ASN A 130 -10.08 -5.47 -3.97
N LEU A 131 -10.50 -5.76 -2.74
CA LEU A 131 -11.45 -6.85 -2.45
C LEU A 131 -12.80 -6.64 -3.15
N VAL A 132 -13.34 -5.42 -3.14
CA VAL A 132 -14.59 -5.10 -3.85
C VAL A 132 -14.42 -5.30 -5.36
N THR A 133 -13.29 -4.88 -5.93
CA THR A 133 -13.00 -5.08 -7.36
C THR A 133 -12.86 -6.57 -7.69
N MET A 134 -12.18 -7.35 -6.86
CA MET A 134 -12.06 -8.81 -7.04
C MET A 134 -13.44 -9.48 -6.95
N LYS A 135 -14.24 -9.13 -5.96
CA LYS A 135 -15.63 -9.61 -5.83
C LYS A 135 -16.43 -9.35 -7.11
N SER A 136 -16.38 -8.13 -7.64
CA SER A 136 -17.12 -7.77 -8.86
C SER A 136 -16.64 -8.56 -10.08
N LYS A 137 -15.33 -8.74 -10.24
CA LYS A 137 -14.77 -9.57 -11.31
C LYS A 137 -15.23 -11.03 -11.21
N SER A 138 -15.19 -11.62 -10.01
CA SER A 138 -15.63 -12.99 -9.78
C SER A 138 -17.13 -13.17 -10.07
N LYS A 139 -17.96 -12.18 -9.73
CA LYS A 139 -19.38 -12.18 -10.07
C LYS A 139 -19.61 -12.20 -11.59
N ILE A 140 -18.91 -11.34 -12.34
CA ILE A 140 -18.98 -11.28 -13.81
C ILE A 140 -18.54 -12.61 -14.42
N GLN A 141 -17.45 -13.21 -13.93
CA GLN A 141 -16.98 -14.51 -14.42
C GLN A 141 -18.00 -15.63 -14.17
N LEU A 142 -18.61 -15.66 -12.97
CA LEU A 142 -19.64 -16.64 -12.67
C LEU A 142 -20.82 -16.53 -13.64
N VAL A 143 -21.32 -15.31 -13.88
CA VAL A 143 -22.41 -15.08 -14.85
C VAL A 143 -22.01 -15.58 -16.23
N SER A 144 -20.80 -15.23 -16.70
CA SER A 144 -20.30 -15.66 -18.01
C SER A 144 -20.23 -17.19 -18.16
N TYR A 145 -19.89 -17.91 -17.09
CA TYR A 145 -19.91 -19.38 -17.13
C TYR A 145 -21.34 -19.93 -17.11
N LEU A 146 -22.22 -19.35 -16.29
CA LEU A 146 -23.63 -19.78 -16.22
C LEU A 146 -24.36 -19.54 -17.54
N ASP A 147 -24.10 -18.44 -18.21
CA ASP A 147 -24.66 -18.15 -19.53
C ASP A 147 -24.31 -19.23 -20.57
N GLN A 148 -23.15 -19.87 -20.43
CA GLN A 148 -22.69 -20.94 -21.33
C GLN A 148 -23.26 -22.31 -21.00
N ILE A 149 -23.44 -22.62 -19.70
CA ILE A 149 -23.78 -23.99 -19.25
C ILE A 149 -25.20 -24.11 -18.71
N PHE A 150 -25.81 -23.03 -18.24
CA PHE A 150 -27.13 -23.00 -17.63
C PHE A 150 -27.83 -21.64 -17.76
N PRO A 151 -28.14 -21.18 -19.00
CA PRO A 151 -28.72 -19.84 -19.22
C PRO A 151 -30.12 -19.68 -18.60
N GLU A 152 -30.89 -20.77 -18.41
CA GLU A 152 -32.21 -20.73 -17.83
C GLU A 152 -32.18 -20.31 -16.35
N LEU A 153 -31.08 -20.54 -15.65
CA LEU A 153 -30.93 -20.18 -14.22
C LEU A 153 -31.12 -18.69 -13.99
N ALA A 154 -30.60 -17.84 -14.91
CA ALA A 154 -30.77 -16.40 -14.84
C ALA A 154 -32.24 -15.98 -14.94
N GLN A 155 -33.03 -16.65 -15.80
CA GLN A 155 -34.47 -16.39 -15.93
C GLN A 155 -35.22 -16.80 -14.65
N PHE A 156 -34.85 -17.95 -14.06
CA PHE A 156 -35.45 -18.42 -12.82
C PHE A 156 -35.28 -17.43 -11.66
N PHE A 157 -34.12 -16.85 -11.52
CA PHE A 157 -33.81 -15.84 -10.49
C PHE A 157 -34.10 -14.39 -10.95
N LYS A 158 -34.90 -14.19 -12.00
CA LYS A 158 -35.28 -12.87 -12.54
C LYS A 158 -34.08 -11.95 -12.80
N GLY A 159 -32.97 -12.53 -13.22
CA GLY A 159 -31.72 -11.81 -13.54
C GLY A 159 -30.78 -11.59 -12.35
N ASP A 160 -31.20 -11.86 -11.10
CA ASP A 160 -30.30 -11.74 -9.94
C ASP A 160 -29.72 -13.09 -9.52
N LEU A 161 -28.64 -13.48 -10.17
CA LEU A 161 -27.87 -14.70 -9.86
C LEU A 161 -27.00 -14.58 -8.59
N HIS A 162 -27.02 -13.39 -7.95
CA HIS A 162 -26.13 -13.13 -6.82
C HIS A 162 -26.82 -13.21 -5.44
N LEU A 163 -27.93 -13.90 -5.38
CA LEU A 163 -28.64 -14.25 -4.14
C LEU A 163 -27.90 -15.38 -3.40
N ASN A 164 -27.99 -15.40 -2.08
CA ASN A 164 -27.41 -16.47 -1.27
C ASN A 164 -27.97 -17.85 -1.68
N VAL A 165 -29.27 -17.92 -1.92
CA VAL A 165 -29.96 -19.13 -2.34
C VAL A 165 -29.44 -19.66 -3.67
N SER A 166 -29.14 -18.77 -4.63
CA SER A 166 -28.51 -19.14 -5.90
C SER A 166 -27.13 -19.77 -5.70
N TYR A 167 -26.31 -19.15 -4.84
CA TYR A 167 -24.99 -19.69 -4.52
C TYR A 167 -25.05 -21.04 -3.81
N GLN A 168 -25.99 -21.25 -2.91
CA GLN A 168 -26.16 -22.54 -2.24
C GLN A 168 -26.62 -23.60 -3.20
N LEU A 169 -27.61 -23.29 -4.05
CA LEU A 169 -28.08 -24.20 -5.08
C LEU A 169 -26.92 -24.65 -5.99
N LEU A 170 -26.11 -23.71 -6.47
CA LEU A 170 -24.98 -24.02 -7.33
C LEU A 170 -23.84 -24.76 -6.60
N LYS A 171 -23.66 -24.55 -5.30
CA LYS A 171 -22.65 -25.22 -4.49
C LYS A 171 -23.02 -26.71 -4.29
N GLU A 172 -24.30 -27.00 -4.10
CA GLU A 172 -24.79 -28.38 -3.89
C GLU A 172 -25.02 -29.11 -5.20
N TYR A 173 -25.51 -28.40 -6.22
CA TYR A 173 -25.89 -28.97 -7.53
C TYR A 173 -25.26 -28.15 -8.64
N SER A 174 -24.08 -28.57 -9.06
CA SER A 174 -23.24 -27.81 -9.99
C SER A 174 -23.62 -27.93 -11.47
N SER A 175 -24.67 -28.72 -11.80
CA SER A 175 -25.11 -28.90 -13.20
C SER A 175 -26.61 -28.78 -13.38
N PRO A 176 -27.08 -28.33 -14.56
CA PRO A 176 -28.51 -28.27 -14.89
C PRO A 176 -29.20 -29.63 -14.71
N LYS A 177 -28.52 -30.71 -15.12
CA LYS A 177 -29.04 -32.09 -15.02
C LYS A 177 -29.28 -32.51 -13.58
N GLN A 178 -28.41 -32.15 -12.64
CA GLN A 178 -28.60 -32.44 -11.22
C GLN A 178 -29.78 -31.67 -10.65
N ILE A 179 -29.93 -30.40 -11.01
CA ILE A 179 -31.02 -29.55 -10.54
C ILE A 179 -32.38 -30.05 -11.10
N SER A 180 -32.45 -30.42 -12.38
CA SER A 180 -33.67 -30.94 -13.00
C SER A 180 -34.12 -32.30 -12.45
N SER A 181 -33.21 -33.06 -11.86
CA SER A 181 -33.53 -34.37 -11.22
C SER A 181 -33.96 -34.23 -9.76
N LEU A 182 -33.98 -33.02 -9.19
CA LEU A 182 -34.40 -32.81 -7.81
C LEU A 182 -35.90 -32.95 -7.65
N HIS A 183 -36.31 -33.60 -6.55
CA HIS A 183 -37.71 -33.60 -6.14
C HIS A 183 -38.13 -32.19 -5.71
N LEU A 184 -39.34 -31.77 -6.09
CA LEU A 184 -39.87 -30.42 -5.83
C LEU A 184 -39.75 -30.00 -4.36
N THR A 185 -40.06 -30.92 -3.44
CA THR A 185 -39.97 -30.67 -1.99
C THR A 185 -38.54 -30.29 -1.57
N LYS A 186 -37.54 -30.99 -2.10
CA LYS A 186 -36.14 -30.70 -1.79
C LYS A 186 -35.70 -29.37 -2.34
N LEU A 187 -36.08 -29.04 -3.57
CA LEU A 187 -35.81 -27.74 -4.18
C LEU A 187 -36.50 -26.61 -3.40
N SER A 188 -37.75 -26.80 -3.01
CA SER A 188 -38.50 -25.83 -2.19
C SER A 188 -37.84 -25.57 -0.84
N ASN A 189 -37.34 -26.60 -0.15
CA ASN A 189 -36.63 -26.41 1.12
C ASN A 189 -35.37 -25.59 0.96
N ILE A 190 -34.56 -25.86 -0.09
CA ILE A 190 -33.34 -25.06 -0.38
C ILE A 190 -33.70 -23.59 -0.64
N LEU A 191 -34.82 -23.32 -1.30
CA LEU A 191 -35.27 -21.98 -1.63
C LEU A 191 -35.87 -21.21 -0.44
N HIS A 192 -36.43 -21.93 0.56
CA HIS A 192 -37.05 -21.32 1.74
C HIS A 192 -36.12 -21.16 2.94
N ASP A 193 -35.12 -22.05 3.10
CA ASP A 193 -34.22 -22.05 4.27
C ASP A 193 -33.11 -21.00 4.17
N ASN A 194 -33.13 -20.11 3.16
CA ASN A 194 -32.13 -19.10 2.85
C ASN A 194 -32.73 -17.79 2.33
#